data_5401b0300c4b84db4fc982690933bd40
#
_entry.id   5401b0300c4b84db4fc982690933bd40
#
_cell.length_a   1.000
_cell.length_b   1.000
_cell.length_c   1.000
_cell.angle_alpha   90.00
_cell.angle_beta   90.00
_cell.angle_gamma   90.00
#
_symmetry.space_group_name_H-M   'P 1'
#
loop_
_entity.id
_entity.type
_entity.pdbx_description
1 polymer ?
#
loop_
_entity_poly.entity_id
_entity_poly.type
_entity_poly.pdbx_seq_one_letter_code
_entity_poly.pdbx_strand_id
1 'polypeptide(L)'
;MRKFLLISLLIIALIQVKGQGIVAYPDTTICSSQPVWLHADVDGSYGTLTYEYASISFAPEPVGGTVHNMTDDTHAGPISIGFDFCFFGEVYDKFYIASNGWISFKLPSFAMDLNWTPNGPIPDASSDVPKAAIFAMWTDWDSGSCTNCIHHELVGVAPNRRLIISYTNIPLFSCTTFEGVFQIVLHETTNKIENHLTDVEVCPGWDLGIGTQEIINEDGTEAFTIAGRNATNWSATNES
;
A
#
# COMPACT_ATOMS: atom_id res chain seq x y z
N MET A 1 24.46 66.34 11.67
CA MET A 1 23.53 65.16 11.75
C MET A 1 23.71 64.30 10.51
N ARG A 2 24.44 63.17 10.63
CA ARG A 2 24.65 62.22 9.52
C ARG A 2 23.53 61.20 9.55
N LYS A 3 22.71 61.13 8.49
CA LYS A 3 21.68 60.11 8.29
C LYS A 3 22.36 58.83 7.81
N PHE A 4 22.33 57.77 8.62
CA PHE A 4 22.70 56.42 8.19
C PHE A 4 21.51 55.83 7.41
N LEU A 5 21.72 55.47 6.16
CA LEU A 5 20.79 54.75 5.32
C LEU A 5 21.07 53.25 5.54
N LEU A 6 20.17 52.54 6.22
CA LEU A 6 20.20 51.10 6.36
C LEU A 6 19.65 50.48 5.06
N ILE A 7 20.53 49.93 4.24
CA ILE A 7 20.14 49.10 3.09
C ILE A 7 19.92 47.69 3.61
N SER A 8 18.65 47.29 3.69
CA SER A 8 18.27 45.91 3.98
C SER A 8 18.51 45.07 2.73
N LEU A 9 19.51 44.18 2.80
CA LEU A 9 19.81 43.21 1.74
C LEU A 9 18.83 42.03 1.85
N LEU A 10 17.82 42.00 0.99
CA LEU A 10 16.89 40.89 0.90
C LEU A 10 17.60 39.73 0.16
N ILE A 11 18.08 38.74 0.87
CA ILE A 11 18.63 37.52 0.27
C ILE A 11 17.43 36.66 -0.17
N ILE A 12 17.12 36.70 -1.47
CA ILE A 12 16.18 35.76 -2.09
C ILE A 12 16.95 34.46 -2.27
N ALA A 13 16.69 33.48 -1.43
CA ALA A 13 17.13 32.12 -1.66
C ALA A 13 16.36 31.55 -2.86
N LEU A 14 17.02 31.45 -4.00
CA LEU A 14 16.53 30.73 -5.16
C LEU A 14 16.52 29.24 -4.80
N ILE A 15 15.37 28.72 -4.40
CA ILE A 15 15.13 27.28 -4.35
C ILE A 15 15.10 26.81 -5.81
N GLN A 16 16.17 26.20 -6.27
CA GLN A 16 16.16 25.48 -7.55
C GLN A 16 15.34 24.21 -7.35
N VAL A 17 14.10 24.24 -7.79
CA VAL A 17 13.33 23.01 -8.02
C VAL A 17 13.97 22.34 -9.23
N LYS A 18 14.78 21.30 -9.01
CA LYS A 18 15.25 20.44 -10.09
C LYS A 18 14.02 19.63 -10.56
N GLY A 19 13.47 20.01 -11.71
CA GLY A 19 12.53 19.17 -12.42
C GLY A 19 13.23 17.85 -12.78
N GLN A 20 12.53 16.74 -12.63
CA GLN A 20 13.00 15.43 -13.08
C GLN A 20 13.23 15.50 -14.59
N GLY A 21 14.48 15.44 -15.03
CA GLY A 21 14.85 15.46 -16.43
C GLY A 21 14.96 14.03 -16.97
N ILE A 22 14.09 13.67 -17.92
CA ILE A 22 14.31 12.51 -18.75
C ILE A 22 15.11 12.97 -19.96
N VAL A 23 16.31 12.41 -20.16
CA VAL A 23 17.13 12.68 -21.34
C VAL A 23 17.12 11.43 -22.20
N ALA A 24 16.46 11.50 -23.34
CA ALA A 24 16.44 10.41 -24.32
C ALA A 24 17.57 10.54 -25.34
N TYR A 25 18.26 9.46 -25.61
CA TYR A 25 19.36 9.36 -26.60
C TYR A 25 19.18 8.11 -27.47
N PRO A 26 19.70 8.13 -28.69
CA PRO A 26 20.07 9.26 -29.52
C PRO A 26 18.86 9.82 -30.28
N ASP A 27 18.93 11.11 -30.65
CA ASP A 27 18.05 11.65 -31.70
C ASP A 27 18.52 11.09 -33.03
N THR A 28 17.78 10.12 -33.56
CA THR A 28 18.21 9.32 -34.72
C THR A 28 17.11 9.32 -35.79
N THR A 29 17.48 9.66 -37.03
CA THR A 29 16.62 9.50 -38.18
C THR A 29 16.78 8.11 -38.74
N ILE A 30 15.70 7.31 -38.77
CA ILE A 30 15.69 5.96 -39.28
C ILE A 30 15.34 5.99 -40.75
N CYS A 31 16.25 5.53 -41.64
CA CYS A 31 16.03 5.40 -43.06
C CYS A 31 15.77 3.94 -43.53
N SER A 32 15.67 2.98 -42.61
CA SER A 32 15.47 1.57 -42.93
C SER A 32 14.69 0.84 -41.84
N SER A 33 14.27 -0.40 -42.12
CA SER A 33 13.56 -1.30 -41.20
C SER A 33 14.46 -1.92 -40.12
N GLN A 34 15.63 -1.34 -39.81
CA GLN A 34 16.49 -1.81 -38.73
C GLN A 34 15.96 -1.36 -37.39
N PRO A 35 15.96 -2.24 -36.36
CA PRO A 35 15.57 -1.84 -35.02
C PRO A 35 16.56 -0.82 -34.46
N VAL A 36 16.02 0.24 -33.86
CA VAL A 36 16.78 1.27 -33.14
C VAL A 36 16.49 1.14 -31.66
N TRP A 37 17.54 1.02 -30.87
CA TRP A 37 17.44 1.06 -29.41
C TRP A 37 17.36 2.52 -28.97
N LEU A 38 16.26 2.87 -28.34
CA LEU A 38 16.12 4.14 -27.64
C LEU A 38 16.50 3.91 -26.18
N HIS A 39 17.44 4.73 -25.68
CA HIS A 39 17.85 4.72 -24.30
C HIS A 39 17.40 6.03 -23.66
N ALA A 40 16.80 5.95 -22.49
CA ALA A 40 16.45 7.12 -21.69
C ALA A 40 17.16 7.03 -20.35
N ASP A 41 18.04 7.97 -20.07
CA ASP A 41 18.60 8.14 -18.75
C ASP A 41 17.69 9.02 -17.92
N VAL A 42 17.44 8.56 -16.72
CA VAL A 42 16.59 9.25 -15.76
C VAL A 42 17.48 9.72 -14.60
N ASP A 43 17.61 11.06 -14.42
CA ASP A 43 18.43 11.63 -13.37
C ASP A 43 17.61 11.73 -12.07
N GLY A 44 17.99 10.92 -11.08
CA GLY A 44 17.43 10.96 -9.73
C GLY A 44 16.98 9.60 -9.18
N SER A 45 16.86 9.49 -7.88
CA SER A 45 16.21 8.34 -7.25
C SER A 45 14.69 8.46 -7.43
N TYR A 46 14.11 7.49 -8.12
CA TYR A 46 12.66 7.43 -8.33
C TYR A 46 12.05 6.63 -7.19
N GLY A 47 11.62 7.34 -6.18
CA GLY A 47 10.82 6.76 -5.12
C GLY A 47 9.44 7.42 -5.12
N THR A 48 8.40 6.65 -4.91
CA THR A 48 7.08 7.20 -4.57
C THR A 48 7.17 7.81 -3.18
N LEU A 49 7.24 9.14 -3.11
CA LEU A 49 7.34 9.89 -1.85
C LEU A 49 6.00 10.51 -1.45
N THR A 50 5.06 10.60 -2.39
CA THR A 50 3.74 11.19 -2.16
C THR A 50 2.67 10.29 -2.78
N TYR A 51 1.50 10.25 -2.15
CA TYR A 51 0.37 9.46 -2.59
C TYR A 51 -0.87 10.33 -2.73
N GLU A 52 -1.68 10.02 -3.73
CA GLU A 52 -3.05 10.49 -3.86
C GLU A 52 -3.95 9.26 -3.93
N TYR A 53 -5.13 9.35 -3.36
CA TYR A 53 -6.17 8.35 -3.56
C TYR A 53 -7.29 8.90 -4.45
N ALA A 54 -7.86 8.02 -5.26
CA ALA A 54 -9.02 8.32 -6.09
C ALA A 54 -9.89 7.09 -6.19
N SER A 55 -11.20 7.28 -6.19
CA SER A 55 -12.12 6.18 -6.50
C SER A 55 -11.96 5.76 -7.95
N ILE A 56 -11.91 4.45 -8.15
CA ILE A 56 -11.87 3.82 -9.48
C ILE A 56 -13.12 2.95 -9.68
N SER A 57 -13.33 2.47 -10.91
CA SER A 57 -14.41 1.52 -11.16
C SER A 57 -14.16 0.22 -10.39
N PHE A 58 -15.16 -0.26 -9.67
CA PHE A 58 -15.10 -1.55 -8.98
C PHE A 58 -14.94 -2.69 -10.00
N ALA A 59 -13.80 -3.34 -9.98
CA ALA A 59 -13.45 -4.44 -10.89
C ALA A 59 -12.42 -5.38 -10.24
N PRO A 60 -12.81 -6.14 -9.22
CA PRO A 60 -11.90 -7.05 -8.54
C PRO A 60 -11.36 -8.11 -9.49
N GLU A 61 -10.12 -8.51 -9.28
CA GLU A 61 -9.47 -9.58 -10.04
C GLU A 61 -10.04 -10.95 -9.64
N PRO A 62 -10.01 -11.95 -10.53
CA PRO A 62 -10.33 -13.31 -10.16
C PRO A 62 -9.44 -13.81 -9.01
N VAL A 63 -10.02 -14.56 -8.08
CA VAL A 63 -9.26 -15.16 -6.98
C VAL A 63 -8.55 -16.42 -7.46
N GLY A 64 -7.25 -16.50 -7.22
CA GLY A 64 -6.42 -17.63 -7.64
C GLY A 64 -5.09 -17.71 -6.89
N GLY A 65 -4.18 -18.53 -7.40
CA GLY A 65 -2.81 -18.63 -6.94
C GLY A 65 -2.60 -19.44 -5.66
N THR A 66 -1.67 -18.99 -4.82
CA THR A 66 -1.24 -19.69 -3.61
C THR A 66 -2.15 -19.36 -2.44
N VAL A 67 -2.62 -20.40 -1.76
CA VAL A 67 -3.45 -20.32 -0.55
C VAL A 67 -2.57 -20.16 0.70
N HIS A 68 -2.99 -19.30 1.62
CA HIS A 68 -2.41 -19.15 2.95
C HIS A 68 -3.44 -19.54 4.02
N ASN A 69 -3.29 -20.75 4.56
CA ASN A 69 -4.06 -21.19 5.72
C ASN A 69 -3.28 -20.76 6.96
N MET A 70 -3.71 -19.70 7.60
CA MET A 70 -3.09 -19.13 8.80
C MET A 70 -3.98 -19.38 10.02
N THR A 71 -3.36 -19.33 11.17
CA THR A 71 -4.10 -19.22 12.44
C THR A 71 -4.48 -17.76 12.64
N ASP A 72 -5.35 -17.52 13.60
CA ASP A 72 -5.73 -16.20 14.02
C ASP A 72 -4.51 -15.36 14.48
N ASP A 73 -4.54 -14.03 14.28
CA ASP A 73 -3.51 -13.09 14.68
C ASP A 73 -2.08 -13.47 14.26
N THR A 74 -1.90 -13.81 12.99
CA THR A 74 -0.60 -14.20 12.45
C THR A 74 -0.30 -13.57 11.10
N HIS A 75 0.92 -13.78 10.62
CA HIS A 75 1.31 -13.42 9.26
C HIS A 75 2.01 -14.58 8.56
N ALA A 76 1.99 -14.56 7.23
CA ALA A 76 2.76 -15.44 6.36
C ALA A 76 3.81 -14.63 5.58
N GLY A 77 4.96 -15.20 5.34
CA GLY A 77 6.05 -14.60 4.56
C GLY A 77 7.44 -14.94 5.09
N PRO A 78 8.52 -14.40 4.46
CA PRO A 78 8.50 -13.48 3.32
C PRO A 78 8.04 -14.16 2.01
N ILE A 79 7.23 -13.47 1.23
CA ILE A 79 6.71 -13.89 -0.06
C ILE A 79 7.30 -12.97 -1.14
N SER A 80 7.75 -13.50 -2.29
CA SER A 80 8.24 -12.68 -3.38
C SER A 80 7.09 -11.90 -4.04
N ILE A 81 7.30 -10.60 -4.27
CA ILE A 81 6.40 -9.76 -5.07
C ILE A 81 6.46 -10.19 -6.55
N GLY A 82 7.64 -10.66 -7.00
CA GLY A 82 7.90 -11.03 -8.38
C GLY A 82 8.39 -9.87 -9.26
N PHE A 83 8.41 -8.66 -8.73
CA PHE A 83 8.97 -7.45 -9.32
C PHE A 83 9.41 -6.47 -8.22
N ASP A 84 10.21 -5.48 -8.59
CA ASP A 84 10.57 -4.39 -7.70
C ASP A 84 9.39 -3.45 -7.54
N PHE A 85 8.96 -3.22 -6.30
CA PHE A 85 7.86 -2.33 -5.95
C PHE A 85 8.37 -1.17 -5.10
N CYS A 86 8.16 0.06 -5.57
CA CYS A 86 8.56 1.25 -4.84
C CYS A 86 7.45 1.73 -3.91
N PHE A 87 7.77 1.86 -2.62
CA PHE A 87 6.83 2.27 -1.58
C PHE A 87 7.51 3.23 -0.60
N PHE A 88 7.00 4.46 -0.45
CA PHE A 88 7.61 5.56 0.33
C PHE A 88 9.11 5.78 0.06
N GLY A 89 9.52 5.68 -1.21
CA GLY A 89 10.89 5.91 -1.63
C GLY A 89 11.83 4.72 -1.51
N GLU A 90 11.40 3.64 -0.87
CA GLU A 90 12.15 2.40 -0.74
C GLU A 90 11.67 1.36 -1.75
N VAL A 91 12.57 0.45 -2.15
CA VAL A 91 12.27 -0.62 -3.11
C VAL A 91 12.18 -1.96 -2.38
N TYR A 92 11.09 -2.67 -2.61
CA TYR A 92 10.80 -3.96 -1.99
C TYR A 92 10.59 -5.04 -3.06
N ASP A 93 11.13 -6.23 -2.81
CA ASP A 93 10.94 -7.44 -3.63
C ASP A 93 10.15 -8.55 -2.90
N LYS A 94 9.82 -8.29 -1.62
CA LYS A 94 9.13 -9.21 -0.72
C LYS A 94 8.08 -8.51 0.11
N PHE A 95 7.10 -9.29 0.55
CA PHE A 95 6.04 -8.82 1.45
C PHE A 95 5.60 -9.92 2.42
N TYR A 96 4.81 -9.54 3.39
CA TYR A 96 4.15 -10.40 4.38
C TYR A 96 2.65 -10.14 4.32
N ILE A 97 1.85 -11.19 4.46
CA ILE A 97 0.38 -11.12 4.51
C ILE A 97 -0.03 -11.39 5.96
N ALA A 98 -0.81 -10.50 6.55
CA ALA A 98 -1.39 -10.71 7.88
C ALA A 98 -2.83 -11.23 7.81
N SER A 99 -3.23 -11.99 8.83
CA SER A 99 -4.63 -12.42 9.00
C SER A 99 -5.59 -11.24 9.05
N ASN A 100 -5.20 -10.14 9.67
CA ASN A 100 -6.05 -8.99 10.00
C ASN A 100 -6.17 -7.93 8.89
N GLY A 101 -6.11 -8.35 7.60
CA GLY A 101 -6.51 -7.51 6.46
C GLY A 101 -5.48 -6.49 5.98
N TRP A 102 -4.20 -6.75 6.22
CA TRP A 102 -3.10 -5.90 5.78
C TRP A 102 -1.91 -6.69 5.22
N ILE A 103 -1.07 -6.01 4.46
CA ILE A 103 0.25 -6.51 4.05
C ILE A 103 1.33 -5.55 4.55
N SER A 104 2.54 -6.07 4.76
CA SER A 104 3.72 -5.27 5.10
C SER A 104 4.90 -5.67 4.24
N PHE A 105 5.74 -4.72 3.87
CA PHE A 105 7.01 -4.96 3.18
C PHE A 105 8.17 -5.23 4.15
N LYS A 106 7.92 -5.08 5.45
CA LYS A 106 8.85 -5.42 6.53
C LYS A 106 8.36 -6.61 7.32
N LEU A 107 9.29 -7.35 7.92
CA LEU A 107 8.94 -8.46 8.82
C LEU A 107 8.10 -7.93 9.99
N PRO A 108 6.84 -8.34 10.14
CA PRO A 108 6.04 -7.96 11.28
C PRO A 108 6.63 -8.52 12.58
N SER A 109 6.49 -7.78 13.67
CA SER A 109 6.81 -8.27 15.02
C SER A 109 5.61 -9.02 15.59
N PHE A 110 5.87 -9.85 16.60
CA PHE A 110 4.79 -10.51 17.34
C PHE A 110 3.81 -9.50 17.99
N ALA A 111 4.29 -8.32 18.37
CA ALA A 111 3.42 -7.26 18.90
C ALA A 111 2.44 -6.71 17.83
N MET A 112 2.86 -6.69 16.56
CA MET A 112 2.00 -6.27 15.44
C MET A 112 0.93 -7.32 15.14
N ASP A 113 1.25 -8.62 15.27
CA ASP A 113 0.27 -9.70 15.11
C ASP A 113 -0.81 -9.66 16.18
N LEU A 114 -0.41 -9.38 17.43
CA LEU A 114 -1.33 -9.27 18.57
C LEU A 114 -2.16 -7.98 18.58
N ASN A 115 -1.85 -7.03 17.70
CA ASN A 115 -2.64 -5.82 17.54
C ASN A 115 -3.67 -6.04 16.42
N TRP A 116 -4.70 -6.81 16.71
CA TRP A 116 -5.73 -7.25 15.75
C TRP A 116 -6.56 -6.10 15.19
N THR A 117 -6.74 -5.00 15.96
CA THR A 117 -7.37 -3.76 15.47
C THR A 117 -6.48 -2.55 15.78
N PRO A 118 -6.67 -1.42 15.07
CA PRO A 118 -5.94 -0.19 15.40
C PRO A 118 -6.35 0.33 16.79
N ASN A 119 -5.37 0.59 17.66
CA ASN A 119 -5.61 1.21 18.96
C ASN A 119 -5.99 2.70 18.88
N GLY A 120 -5.85 3.30 17.70
CA GLY A 120 -6.14 4.70 17.43
C GLY A 120 -5.76 5.07 16.00
N PRO A 121 -5.96 6.35 15.63
CA PRO A 121 -5.61 6.81 14.29
C PRO A 121 -4.11 6.70 14.01
N ILE A 122 -3.76 6.35 12.75
CA ILE A 122 -2.39 6.41 12.24
C ILE A 122 -2.16 7.70 11.42
N PRO A 123 -0.93 8.24 11.26
CA PRO A 123 0.35 7.58 11.58
C PRO A 123 0.60 7.43 13.08
N ASP A 124 1.19 6.30 13.45
CA ASP A 124 1.61 5.99 14.80
C ASP A 124 2.94 5.21 14.76
N ALA A 125 3.96 5.72 15.44
CA ALA A 125 5.30 5.13 15.48
C ALA A 125 5.45 4.01 16.53
N SER A 126 4.40 3.67 17.29
CA SER A 126 4.44 2.58 18.27
C SER A 126 4.80 1.24 17.63
N SER A 127 5.35 0.32 18.43
CA SER A 127 5.91 -0.95 17.93
C SER A 127 4.87 -1.99 17.54
N ASP A 128 3.63 -1.78 17.92
CA ASP A 128 2.47 -2.64 17.67
C ASP A 128 1.67 -2.27 16.41
N VAL A 129 1.94 -1.11 15.82
CA VAL A 129 1.38 -0.73 14.51
C VAL A 129 2.23 -1.29 13.39
N PRO A 130 1.66 -2.03 12.42
CA PRO A 130 2.38 -2.50 11.24
C PRO A 130 3.03 -1.36 10.46
N LYS A 131 4.28 -1.55 10.02
CA LYS A 131 5.10 -0.57 9.32
C LYS A 131 5.32 -0.97 7.87
N ALA A 132 5.65 0.02 7.00
CA ALA A 132 5.74 -0.17 5.56
C ALA A 132 4.55 -1.00 5.06
N ALA A 133 3.33 -0.60 5.43
CA ALA A 133 2.14 -1.43 5.35
C ALA A 133 1.03 -0.80 4.51
N ILE A 134 0.21 -1.66 3.93
CA ILE A 134 -1.02 -1.34 3.20
C ILE A 134 -2.16 -2.03 3.92
N PHE A 135 -3.12 -1.27 4.38
CA PHE A 135 -4.33 -1.75 5.05
C PHE A 135 -5.51 -1.64 4.08
N ALA A 136 -6.04 -2.78 3.63
CA ALA A 136 -7.31 -2.77 2.89
C ALA A 136 -8.48 -2.58 3.85
N MET A 137 -8.48 -3.33 4.93
CA MET A 137 -9.39 -3.23 6.06
C MET A 137 -8.72 -3.87 7.27
N TRP A 138 -7.89 -3.11 7.98
CA TRP A 138 -7.31 -3.60 9.23
C TRP A 138 -8.37 -3.58 10.33
N THR A 139 -8.82 -4.74 10.69
CA THR A 139 -9.72 -5.06 11.79
C THR A 139 -9.50 -6.52 12.18
N ASP A 140 -10.13 -7.00 13.22
CA ASP A 140 -9.98 -8.35 13.74
C ASP A 140 -10.69 -9.39 12.86
N TRP A 141 -9.99 -9.88 11.84
CA TRP A 141 -10.43 -10.99 10.98
C TRP A 141 -9.94 -12.33 11.51
N ASP A 142 -10.83 -13.29 11.70
CA ASP A 142 -10.51 -14.62 12.20
C ASP A 142 -10.15 -15.60 11.07
N SER A 143 -8.90 -15.58 10.62
CA SER A 143 -8.43 -16.52 9.61
C SER A 143 -8.31 -17.97 10.13
N GLY A 144 -8.32 -18.16 11.43
CA GLY A 144 -8.33 -19.48 12.06
C GLY A 144 -9.67 -20.22 11.90
N SER A 145 -10.75 -19.49 11.67
CA SER A 145 -12.11 -20.04 11.49
C SER A 145 -12.49 -20.25 10.02
N CYS A 146 -11.60 -19.99 9.06
CA CYS A 146 -11.85 -20.25 7.65
C CYS A 146 -10.76 -21.12 7.01
N THR A 147 -11.05 -21.67 5.84
CA THR A 147 -10.07 -22.39 5.01
C THR A 147 -10.06 -21.81 3.62
N ASN A 148 -8.85 -21.64 3.04
CA ASN A 148 -8.69 -21.06 1.72
C ASN A 148 -9.27 -19.63 1.61
N CYS A 149 -9.21 -18.85 2.68
CA CYS A 149 -9.75 -17.49 2.69
C CYS A 149 -8.72 -16.41 2.34
N ILE A 150 -7.43 -16.73 2.34
CA ILE A 150 -6.37 -15.80 1.98
C ILE A 150 -5.53 -16.37 0.85
N HIS A 151 -5.36 -15.59 -0.21
CA HIS A 151 -4.62 -15.98 -1.41
C HIS A 151 -3.67 -14.89 -1.86
N HIS A 152 -2.62 -15.28 -2.61
CA HIS A 152 -1.90 -14.34 -3.45
C HIS A 152 -1.62 -14.95 -4.82
N GLU A 153 -1.60 -14.11 -5.84
CA GLU A 153 -1.31 -14.49 -7.22
C GLU A 153 -0.53 -13.38 -7.94
N LEU A 154 0.48 -13.80 -8.71
CA LEU A 154 1.17 -12.91 -9.65
C LEU A 154 0.63 -13.16 -11.04
N VAL A 155 0.01 -12.16 -11.65
CA VAL A 155 -0.60 -12.23 -12.99
C VAL A 155 0.04 -11.25 -13.96
N GLY A 156 -0.17 -11.50 -15.27
CA GLY A 156 0.34 -10.64 -16.33
C GLY A 156 1.76 -10.98 -16.76
N VAL A 157 2.33 -10.11 -17.60
CA VAL A 157 3.67 -10.25 -18.19
C VAL A 157 4.42 -8.94 -17.97
N ALA A 158 5.70 -9.05 -17.62
CA ALA A 158 6.56 -7.87 -17.45
C ALA A 158 6.54 -7.00 -18.72
N PRO A 159 6.50 -5.69 -18.59
CA PRO A 159 6.58 -4.88 -17.37
C PRO A 159 5.19 -4.48 -16.77
N ASN A 160 4.15 -5.26 -17.00
CA ASN A 160 2.78 -4.96 -16.60
C ASN A 160 2.19 -6.09 -15.72
N ARG A 161 3.01 -6.67 -14.83
CA ARG A 161 2.54 -7.67 -13.87
C ARG A 161 1.75 -7.00 -12.74
N ARG A 162 0.87 -7.77 -12.13
CA ARG A 162 0.14 -7.37 -10.93
C ARG A 162 0.26 -8.47 -9.89
N LEU A 163 0.54 -8.09 -8.67
CA LEU A 163 0.44 -8.96 -7.50
C LEU A 163 -0.92 -8.71 -6.84
N ILE A 164 -1.73 -9.75 -6.75
CA ILE A 164 -3.07 -9.72 -6.19
C ILE A 164 -3.05 -10.44 -4.85
N ILE A 165 -3.53 -9.81 -3.79
CA ILE A 165 -3.75 -10.41 -2.49
C ILE A 165 -5.25 -10.38 -2.23
N SER A 166 -5.87 -11.55 -2.03
CA SER A 166 -7.30 -11.70 -1.89
C SER A 166 -7.66 -12.26 -0.53
N TYR A 167 -8.61 -11.63 0.13
CA TYR A 167 -9.31 -12.14 1.30
C TYR A 167 -10.73 -12.47 0.87
N THR A 168 -11.16 -13.72 1.10
CA THR A 168 -12.43 -14.24 0.59
C THR A 168 -13.18 -14.99 1.66
N ASN A 169 -14.38 -14.53 1.97
CA ASN A 169 -15.23 -15.14 3.00
C ASN A 169 -14.46 -15.30 4.33
N ILE A 170 -13.64 -14.31 4.68
CA ILE A 170 -12.94 -14.31 5.95
C ILE A 170 -13.90 -13.79 7.04
N PRO A 171 -14.16 -14.56 8.10
CA PRO A 171 -15.06 -14.12 9.16
C PRO A 171 -14.43 -13.04 10.03
N LEU A 172 -15.24 -12.15 10.58
CA LEU A 172 -14.84 -11.28 11.67
C LEU A 172 -14.75 -12.05 12.98
N PHE A 173 -13.71 -11.82 13.76
CA PHE A 173 -13.66 -12.32 15.13
C PHE A 173 -14.87 -11.81 15.93
N SER A 174 -15.47 -12.66 16.74
CA SER A 174 -16.67 -12.33 17.54
C SER A 174 -17.95 -11.99 16.75
N CYS A 175 -17.88 -11.67 15.46
CA CYS A 175 -19.01 -11.44 14.56
C CYS A 175 -19.00 -12.43 13.38
N THR A 176 -18.84 -13.72 13.65
CA THR A 176 -18.55 -14.79 12.69
C THR A 176 -19.65 -15.06 11.66
N THR A 177 -20.80 -14.40 11.74
CA THR A 177 -21.85 -14.46 10.72
C THR A 177 -21.60 -13.53 9.54
N PHE A 178 -20.66 -12.60 9.67
CA PHE A 178 -20.19 -11.74 8.60
C PHE A 178 -18.86 -12.29 8.05
N GLU A 179 -18.77 -12.34 6.73
CA GLU A 179 -17.59 -12.81 6.02
C GLU A 179 -17.12 -11.75 5.03
N GLY A 180 -15.94 -11.19 5.28
CA GLY A 180 -15.35 -10.14 4.44
C GLY A 180 -14.80 -10.67 3.12
N VAL A 181 -14.92 -9.83 2.07
CA VAL A 181 -14.33 -10.09 0.74
C VAL A 181 -13.67 -8.82 0.23
N PHE A 182 -12.35 -8.85 0.07
CA PHE A 182 -11.59 -7.70 -0.41
C PHE A 182 -10.25 -8.11 -1.02
N GLN A 183 -9.63 -7.19 -1.78
CA GLN A 183 -8.34 -7.40 -2.43
C GLN A 183 -7.43 -6.18 -2.31
N ILE A 184 -6.12 -6.45 -2.27
CA ILE A 184 -5.04 -5.48 -2.50
C ILE A 184 -4.36 -5.88 -3.82
N VAL A 185 -4.17 -4.93 -4.73
CA VAL A 185 -3.47 -5.15 -6.00
C VAL A 185 -2.29 -4.19 -6.12
N LEU A 186 -1.10 -4.75 -6.33
CA LEU A 186 0.13 -3.99 -6.58
C LEU A 186 0.50 -4.08 -8.06
N HIS A 187 0.74 -2.94 -8.69
CA HIS A 187 1.07 -2.85 -10.11
C HIS A 187 2.57 -2.64 -10.32
N GLU A 188 3.17 -3.51 -11.15
CA GLU A 188 4.54 -3.35 -11.63
C GLU A 188 4.69 -2.01 -12.38
N THR A 189 5.89 -1.42 -12.35
CA THR A 189 6.28 -0.19 -13.05
C THR A 189 5.60 1.08 -12.55
N THR A 190 4.29 1.05 -12.36
CA THR A 190 3.53 2.25 -11.94
C THR A 190 3.50 2.43 -10.42
N ASN A 191 3.83 1.39 -9.66
CA ASN A 191 3.73 1.33 -8.20
C ASN A 191 2.34 1.73 -7.67
N LYS A 192 1.31 1.56 -8.52
CA LYS A 192 -0.07 1.81 -8.14
C LYS A 192 -0.55 0.73 -7.18
N ILE A 193 -1.33 1.15 -6.20
CA ILE A 193 -2.01 0.28 -5.24
C ILE A 193 -3.51 0.42 -5.50
N GLU A 194 -4.21 -0.70 -5.63
CA GLU A 194 -5.66 -0.72 -5.67
C GLU A 194 -6.20 -1.55 -4.50
N ASN A 195 -7.27 -1.08 -3.90
CA ASN A 195 -8.07 -1.85 -2.96
C ASN A 195 -9.45 -2.06 -3.55
N HIS A 196 -9.87 -3.31 -3.68
CA HIS A 196 -11.23 -3.65 -4.10
C HIS A 196 -11.97 -4.23 -2.89
N LEU A 197 -12.97 -3.52 -2.42
CA LEU A 197 -13.79 -3.88 -1.26
C LEU A 197 -15.13 -4.41 -1.78
N THR A 198 -15.26 -5.74 -1.87
CA THR A 198 -16.52 -6.36 -2.33
C THR A 198 -17.56 -6.28 -1.25
N ASP A 199 -17.19 -6.66 -0.02
CA ASP A 199 -18.04 -6.54 1.16
C ASP A 199 -17.15 -6.53 2.42
N VAL A 200 -17.18 -5.43 3.16
CA VAL A 200 -16.40 -5.27 4.40
C VAL A 200 -17.19 -4.46 5.42
N GLU A 201 -17.10 -4.88 6.68
CA GLU A 201 -17.62 -4.13 7.82
C GLU A 201 -16.78 -4.38 9.07
N VAL A 202 -17.02 -3.65 10.13
CA VAL A 202 -16.43 -3.88 11.46
C VAL A 202 -17.43 -4.58 12.37
N CYS A 203 -16.94 -5.27 13.42
CA CYS A 203 -17.80 -5.89 14.41
C CYS A 203 -18.17 -4.87 15.51
N PRO A 204 -19.39 -4.29 15.54
CA PRO A 204 -19.70 -3.18 16.46
C PRO A 204 -19.68 -3.57 17.93
N GLY A 205 -19.81 -4.86 18.24
CA GLY A 205 -19.81 -5.37 19.61
C GLY A 205 -18.43 -5.84 20.11
N TRP A 206 -17.40 -5.71 19.30
CA TRP A 206 -16.05 -6.20 19.58
C TRP A 206 -15.02 -5.10 19.30
N ASP A 207 -14.05 -4.96 20.18
CA ASP A 207 -12.85 -4.10 20.08
C ASP A 207 -13.12 -2.73 19.47
N LEU A 208 -14.01 -1.95 20.10
CA LEU A 208 -14.47 -0.63 19.70
C LEU A 208 -15.22 -0.57 18.37
N GLY A 209 -15.32 -1.66 17.59
CA GLY A 209 -15.97 -1.68 16.28
C GLY A 209 -15.32 -0.72 15.30
N ILE A 210 -14.01 -0.78 15.16
CA ILE A 210 -13.23 0.12 14.30
C ILE A 210 -12.39 -0.65 13.29
N GLY A 211 -12.05 0.04 12.21
CA GLY A 211 -11.14 -0.45 11.18
C GLY A 211 -10.38 0.68 10.52
N THR A 212 -9.32 0.32 9.80
CA THR A 212 -8.45 1.28 9.11
C THR A 212 -8.23 0.85 7.66
N GLN A 213 -8.35 1.82 6.73
CA GLN A 213 -7.98 1.68 5.33
C GLN A 213 -6.99 2.78 4.95
N GLU A 214 -5.72 2.44 4.80
CA GLU A 214 -4.64 3.43 4.67
C GLU A 214 -3.34 2.79 4.18
N ILE A 215 -2.31 3.61 4.01
CA ILE A 215 -0.91 3.18 3.85
C ILE A 215 -0.02 3.93 4.83
N ILE A 216 1.01 3.29 5.33
CA ILE A 216 1.95 3.86 6.31
C ILE A 216 3.40 3.55 5.94
N ASN A 217 4.30 4.51 6.16
CA ASN A 217 5.73 4.36 5.88
C ASN A 217 6.44 3.44 6.88
N GLU A 218 7.73 3.21 6.65
CA GLU A 218 8.57 2.32 7.45
C GLU A 218 8.73 2.77 8.91
N ASP A 219 8.78 4.07 9.15
CA ASP A 219 8.99 4.63 10.49
C ASP A 219 7.67 4.85 11.26
N GLY A 220 6.52 4.71 10.60
CA GLY A 220 5.21 5.00 11.18
C GLY A 220 4.96 6.48 11.44
N THR A 221 5.68 7.35 10.75
CA THR A 221 5.61 8.81 10.92
C THR A 221 4.77 9.51 9.87
N GLU A 222 4.53 8.82 8.75
CA GLU A 222 3.75 9.31 7.62
C GLU A 222 2.75 8.26 7.17
N ALA A 223 1.50 8.66 6.99
CA ALA A 223 0.44 7.82 6.47
C ALA A 223 -0.45 8.61 5.50
N PHE A 224 -1.03 7.91 4.53
CA PHE A 224 -2.04 8.47 3.63
C PHE A 224 -3.36 7.79 3.92
N THR A 225 -4.26 8.58 4.48
CA THR A 225 -5.51 8.12 5.11
C THR A 225 -6.70 8.44 4.22
N ILE A 226 -7.67 7.52 4.17
CA ILE A 226 -8.96 7.78 3.54
C ILE A 226 -9.89 8.41 4.57
N ALA A 227 -10.51 9.53 4.20
CA ALA A 227 -11.37 10.26 5.11
C ALA A 227 -12.50 9.38 5.69
N GLY A 228 -12.59 9.32 7.01
CA GLY A 228 -13.56 8.50 7.73
C GLY A 228 -13.20 7.02 7.89
N ARG A 229 -11.95 6.60 7.51
CA ARG A 229 -11.50 5.22 7.59
C ARG A 229 -10.20 5.01 8.37
N ASN A 230 -9.92 5.91 9.31
CA ASN A 230 -8.74 5.85 10.17
C ASN A 230 -9.17 5.58 11.62
N ALA A 231 -9.11 4.31 12.05
CA ALA A 231 -9.57 3.83 13.35
C ALA A 231 -11.02 4.27 13.64
N THR A 232 -11.92 4.04 12.70
CA THR A 232 -13.33 4.43 12.79
C THR A 232 -14.26 3.27 12.48
N ASN A 233 -15.55 3.43 12.79
CA ASN A 233 -16.60 2.50 12.34
C ASN A 233 -16.98 2.84 10.89
N TRP A 234 -16.80 1.91 9.98
CA TRP A 234 -17.17 2.05 8.58
C TRP A 234 -17.43 0.70 7.91
N SER A 235 -18.07 0.74 6.78
CA SER A 235 -18.30 -0.42 5.90
C SER A 235 -18.22 0.02 4.45
N ALA A 236 -17.99 -0.93 3.54
CA ALA A 236 -18.03 -0.68 2.11
C ALA A 236 -18.54 -1.91 1.36
N THR A 237 -19.26 -1.67 0.25
CA THR A 237 -19.75 -2.72 -0.63
C THR A 237 -19.55 -2.29 -2.08
N ASN A 238 -18.85 -3.11 -2.87
CA ASN A 238 -18.54 -2.88 -4.30
C ASN A 238 -17.85 -1.51 -4.52
N GLU A 239 -16.81 -1.25 -3.77
CA GLU A 239 -16.02 -0.01 -3.80
C GLU A 239 -14.56 -0.29 -4.18
N SER A 240 -13.94 0.65 -4.89
CA SER A 240 -12.51 0.60 -5.22
C SER A 240 -11.91 2.00 -5.28
#